data_63687622aaa9a27457b6c6310c23d0a9
#
_entry.id   63687622aaa9a27457b6c6310c23d0a9
#
_cell.length_a   1.000
_cell.length_b   1.000
_cell.length_c   1.000
_cell.angle_alpha   90.00
_cell.angle_beta   90.00
_cell.angle_gamma   90.00
#
_symmetry.space_group_name_H-M   'P 1'
#
loop_
_entity.id
_entity.type
_entity.pdbx_description
1 polymer ?
#
loop_
_entity_poly.entity_id
_entity_poly.type
_entity_poly.pdbx_seq_one_letter_code
_entity_poly.pdbx_strand_id
1 'polypeptide(L)'
;MIQDTYSKSTGTYTITSKLDKWGNEIKRTRKDLLNREYKYDDKGQVVSWVNKEKDGSKFIAEYEYNKEGDQIREATKNYKGNTTNSEHTFEYDEHGSWIKKTKILKNGPYRMSEYRIIEYYND
;
A
#
# COMPACT_ATOMS: atom_id res chain seq x y z
N MET A 1 -16.74 10.73 -10.26
CA MET A 1 -16.35 9.42 -10.80
C MET A 1 -15.54 9.62 -12.07
N ILE A 2 -14.42 8.94 -12.19
CA ILE A 2 -13.58 8.98 -13.38
C ILE A 2 -13.65 7.62 -14.07
N GLN A 3 -13.77 7.63 -15.39
CA GLN A 3 -13.83 6.42 -16.19
C GLN A 3 -12.76 6.48 -17.27
N ASP A 4 -11.90 5.48 -17.31
CA ASP A 4 -10.84 5.33 -18.31
C ASP A 4 -11.07 4.07 -19.14
N THR A 5 -10.79 4.16 -20.44
CA THR A 5 -10.93 3.04 -21.37
C THR A 5 -9.57 2.67 -21.93
N TYR A 6 -9.23 1.39 -21.88
CA TYR A 6 -7.96 0.84 -22.35
C TYR A 6 -8.19 -0.19 -23.43
N SER A 7 -7.28 -0.22 -24.42
CA SER A 7 -7.30 -1.20 -25.50
C SER A 7 -6.08 -2.08 -25.42
N LYS A 8 -6.28 -3.38 -25.61
CA LYS A 8 -5.22 -4.40 -25.72
C LYS A 8 -5.39 -5.18 -27.00
N SER A 9 -4.38 -5.98 -27.37
CA SER A 9 -4.45 -6.86 -28.56
C SER A 9 -5.65 -7.81 -28.53
N THR A 10 -6.19 -8.12 -27.34
CA THR A 10 -7.31 -9.04 -27.15
C THR A 10 -8.66 -8.34 -26.94
N GLY A 11 -8.69 -6.99 -27.03
CA GLY A 11 -9.93 -6.26 -26.86
C GLY A 11 -9.80 -4.97 -26.07
N THR A 12 -10.93 -4.38 -25.72
CA THR A 12 -11.04 -3.13 -24.96
C THR A 12 -11.69 -3.40 -23.61
N TYR A 13 -11.18 -2.78 -22.58
CA TYR A 13 -11.78 -2.84 -21.25
C TYR A 13 -11.90 -1.43 -20.64
N THR A 14 -12.82 -1.28 -19.70
CA THR A 14 -13.06 -0.02 -19.00
C THR A 14 -12.76 -0.19 -17.52
N ILE A 15 -11.97 0.72 -16.98
CA ILE A 15 -11.74 0.84 -15.55
C ILE A 15 -12.48 2.07 -15.05
N THR A 16 -13.28 1.90 -14.00
CA THR A 16 -13.98 3.00 -13.33
C THR A 16 -13.36 3.25 -11.98
N SER A 17 -12.95 4.48 -11.74
CA SER A 17 -12.38 4.89 -10.46
C SER A 17 -13.30 5.87 -9.77
N LYS A 18 -13.54 5.65 -8.48
CA LYS A 18 -14.23 6.60 -7.62
C LYS A 18 -13.19 7.33 -6.78
N LEU A 19 -13.26 8.66 -6.79
CA LEU A 19 -12.32 9.51 -6.06
C LEU A 19 -13.03 10.17 -4.87
N ASP A 20 -12.28 10.46 -3.83
CA ASP A 20 -12.75 11.30 -2.74
C ASP A 20 -12.61 12.79 -3.11
N LYS A 21 -13.00 13.69 -2.20
CA LYS A 21 -12.96 15.13 -2.46
C LYS A 21 -11.54 15.69 -2.65
N TRP A 22 -10.51 14.95 -2.26
CA TRP A 22 -9.11 15.35 -2.41
C TRP A 22 -8.45 14.71 -3.66
N GLY A 23 -9.20 13.93 -4.43
CA GLY A 23 -8.66 13.27 -5.62
C GLY A 23 -8.03 11.90 -5.38
N ASN A 24 -8.13 11.36 -4.17
CA ASN A 24 -7.61 10.02 -3.87
C ASN A 24 -8.57 8.94 -4.37
N GLU A 25 -8.03 7.90 -4.98
CA GLU A 25 -8.84 6.78 -5.44
C GLU A 25 -9.30 5.95 -4.26
N ILE A 26 -10.63 5.84 -4.05
CA ILE A 26 -11.22 5.03 -2.98
C ILE A 26 -11.80 3.73 -3.48
N LYS A 27 -12.06 3.62 -4.77
CA LYS A 27 -12.59 2.38 -5.36
C LYS A 27 -12.16 2.29 -6.82
N ARG A 28 -11.78 1.11 -7.25
CA ARG A 28 -11.47 0.80 -8.64
C ARG A 28 -12.23 -0.44 -9.05
N THR A 29 -12.96 -0.34 -10.15
CA THR A 29 -13.77 -1.43 -10.67
C THR A 29 -13.45 -1.67 -12.14
N ARG A 30 -13.23 -2.93 -12.49
CA ARG A 30 -13.21 -3.40 -13.85
C ARG A 30 -14.28 -4.48 -13.93
N LYS A 31 -15.23 -4.31 -14.85
CA LYS A 31 -16.48 -5.08 -14.91
C LYS A 31 -16.31 -6.60 -14.72
N ASP A 32 -15.24 -7.17 -15.24
CA ASP A 32 -15.08 -8.61 -15.28
C ASP A 32 -14.00 -9.17 -14.34
N LEU A 33 -13.10 -8.35 -13.79
CA LEU A 33 -11.89 -8.87 -13.16
C LEU A 33 -11.44 -8.17 -11.89
N LEU A 34 -11.80 -6.90 -11.66
CA LEU A 34 -11.20 -6.14 -10.56
C LEU A 34 -12.26 -5.32 -9.83
N ASN A 35 -12.29 -5.50 -8.53
CA ASN A 35 -13.07 -4.63 -7.64
C ASN A 35 -12.18 -4.33 -6.43
N ARG A 36 -11.60 -3.13 -6.40
CA ARG A 36 -10.67 -2.72 -5.36
C ARG A 36 -11.19 -1.49 -4.64
N GLU A 37 -11.13 -1.52 -3.32
CA GLU A 37 -11.50 -0.41 -2.47
C GLU A 37 -10.32 -0.01 -1.59
N TYR A 38 -10.11 1.31 -1.43
CA TYR A 38 -9.04 1.89 -0.63
C TYR A 38 -9.62 2.71 0.50
N LYS A 39 -8.94 2.69 1.64
CA LYS A 39 -9.23 3.58 2.76
C LYS A 39 -7.98 4.39 3.09
N TYR A 40 -8.18 5.65 3.41
CA TYR A 40 -7.10 6.60 3.72
C TYR A 40 -7.31 7.16 5.12
N ASP A 41 -6.18 7.53 5.76
CA ASP A 41 -6.24 8.30 7.01
C ASP A 41 -6.45 9.78 6.71
N ASP A 42 -6.48 10.61 7.76
CA ASP A 42 -6.67 12.06 7.63
C ASP A 42 -5.47 12.79 7.00
N LYS A 43 -4.34 12.09 6.84
CA LYS A 43 -3.14 12.61 6.17
C LYS A 43 -3.04 12.18 4.72
N GLY A 44 -4.03 11.45 4.19
CA GLY A 44 -4.03 10.97 2.83
C GLY A 44 -3.20 9.70 2.60
N GLN A 45 -2.80 9.01 3.65
CA GLN A 45 -2.05 7.75 3.56
C GLN A 45 -3.01 6.57 3.48
N VAL A 46 -2.71 5.59 2.62
CA VAL A 46 -3.53 4.39 2.49
C VAL A 46 -3.39 3.53 3.76
N VAL A 47 -4.48 3.31 4.49
CA VAL A 47 -4.48 2.45 5.69
C VAL A 47 -5.00 1.05 5.41
N SER A 48 -5.78 0.88 4.35
CA SER A 48 -6.19 -0.47 3.92
C SER A 48 -6.65 -0.46 2.47
N TRP A 49 -6.57 -1.61 1.83
CA TRP A 49 -7.24 -1.84 0.56
C TRP A 49 -7.69 -3.29 0.48
N VAL A 50 -8.75 -3.51 -0.27
CA VAL A 50 -9.34 -4.83 -0.50
C VAL A 50 -9.48 -5.03 -2.00
N ASN A 51 -9.01 -6.16 -2.50
CA ASN A 51 -9.23 -6.59 -3.87
C ASN A 51 -10.17 -7.80 -3.85
N LYS A 52 -11.34 -7.65 -4.46
CA LYS A 52 -12.37 -8.70 -4.46
C LYS A 52 -12.46 -9.34 -5.84
N GLU A 53 -12.33 -10.66 -5.90
CA GLU A 53 -12.48 -11.41 -7.11
C GLU A 53 -13.95 -11.77 -7.38
N LYS A 54 -14.22 -12.21 -8.61
CA LYS A 54 -15.56 -12.56 -9.06
C LYS A 54 -16.17 -13.71 -8.27
N ASP A 55 -15.34 -14.65 -7.79
CA ASP A 55 -15.77 -15.79 -6.98
C ASP A 55 -16.02 -15.45 -5.50
N GLY A 56 -15.84 -14.19 -5.11
CA GLY A 56 -15.99 -13.73 -3.73
C GLY A 56 -14.73 -13.79 -2.90
N SER A 57 -13.64 -14.36 -3.41
CA SER A 57 -12.36 -14.37 -2.69
C SER A 57 -11.78 -12.96 -2.63
N LYS A 58 -11.00 -12.69 -1.58
CA LYS A 58 -10.49 -11.35 -1.30
C LYS A 58 -9.02 -11.38 -0.96
N PHE A 59 -8.30 -10.35 -1.41
CA PHE A 59 -6.99 -9.99 -0.87
C PHE A 59 -7.16 -8.71 -0.07
N ILE A 60 -6.67 -8.71 1.16
CA ILE A 60 -6.79 -7.57 2.09
C ILE A 60 -5.39 -7.16 2.52
N ALA A 61 -5.12 -5.85 2.49
CA ALA A 61 -3.88 -5.29 3.01
C ALA A 61 -4.22 -4.17 4.00
N GLU A 62 -3.48 -4.11 5.09
CA GLU A 62 -3.62 -3.08 6.11
C GLU A 62 -2.24 -2.54 6.46
N TYR A 63 -2.15 -1.23 6.70
CA TYR A 63 -0.91 -0.53 6.97
C TYR A 63 -1.04 0.38 8.18
N GLU A 64 0.07 0.53 8.90
CA GLU A 64 0.20 1.53 9.94
C GLU A 64 1.43 2.38 9.66
N TYR A 65 1.37 3.67 10.00
CA TYR A 65 2.43 4.64 9.75
C TYR A 65 2.84 5.30 11.06
N ASN A 66 4.10 5.70 11.15
CA ASN A 66 4.55 6.52 12.28
C ASN A 66 4.28 8.01 12.01
N LYS A 67 4.60 8.85 12.98
CA LYS A 67 4.38 10.30 12.87
C LYS A 67 5.20 10.95 11.76
N GLU A 68 6.29 10.33 11.33
CA GLU A 68 7.12 10.79 10.22
C GLU A 68 6.54 10.40 8.85
N GLY A 69 5.47 9.60 8.83
CA GLY A 69 4.83 9.17 7.60
C GLY A 69 5.40 7.90 6.99
N ASP A 70 6.28 7.21 7.70
CA ASP A 70 6.88 5.95 7.24
C ASP A 70 6.03 4.76 7.67
N GLN A 71 5.88 3.78 6.79
CA GLN A 71 5.10 2.58 7.06
C GLN A 71 5.83 1.69 8.07
N ILE A 72 5.22 1.46 9.22
CA ILE A 72 5.80 0.67 10.30
C ILE A 72 5.20 -0.73 10.41
N ARG A 73 4.05 -0.97 9.78
CA ARG A 73 3.41 -2.28 9.82
C ARG A 73 2.65 -2.54 8.53
N GLU A 74 2.73 -3.78 8.06
CA GLU A 74 1.93 -4.28 6.96
C GLU A 74 1.36 -5.64 7.34
N ALA A 75 0.05 -5.79 7.20
CA ALA A 75 -0.64 -7.06 7.39
C ALA A 75 -1.41 -7.38 6.12
N THR A 76 -1.28 -8.60 5.61
CA THR A 76 -2.02 -9.03 4.43
C THR A 76 -2.72 -10.36 4.68
N LYS A 77 -3.84 -10.55 3.97
CA LYS A 77 -4.55 -11.82 3.91
C LYS A 77 -4.83 -12.09 2.44
N ASN A 78 -4.29 -13.19 1.91
CA ASN A 78 -4.45 -13.52 0.50
C ASN A 78 -5.78 -14.22 0.22
N TYR A 79 -6.04 -14.52 -1.05
CA TYR A 79 -7.27 -15.15 -1.52
C TYR A 79 -7.55 -16.51 -0.90
N LYS A 80 -6.51 -17.20 -0.45
CA LYS A 80 -6.62 -18.51 0.23
C LYS A 80 -6.80 -18.39 1.74
N GLY A 81 -6.79 -17.16 2.26
CA GLY A 81 -6.90 -16.89 3.70
C GLY A 81 -5.58 -16.94 4.46
N ASN A 82 -4.45 -17.10 3.77
CA ASN A 82 -3.13 -17.06 4.39
C ASN A 82 -2.77 -15.63 4.75
N THR A 83 -2.22 -15.44 5.93
CA THR A 83 -1.86 -14.11 6.45
C THR A 83 -0.36 -13.91 6.50
N THR A 84 0.07 -12.67 6.29
CA THR A 84 1.43 -12.23 6.52
C THR A 84 1.41 -11.02 7.42
N ASN A 85 2.45 -10.86 8.23
CA ASN A 85 2.64 -9.70 9.08
C ASN A 85 4.10 -9.30 9.02
N SER A 86 4.36 -8.03 8.76
CA SER A 86 5.70 -7.48 8.84
C SER A 86 5.70 -6.18 9.59
N GLU A 87 6.78 -5.91 10.30
CA GLU A 87 7.00 -4.66 11.00
C GLU A 87 8.27 -4.01 10.48
N HIS A 88 8.28 -2.69 10.46
CA HIS A 88 9.45 -1.90 10.11
C HIS A 88 9.77 -0.98 11.27
N THR A 89 11.04 -0.91 11.65
CA THR A 89 11.55 0.09 12.57
C THR A 89 12.53 0.99 11.85
N PHE A 90 12.60 2.25 12.28
CA PHE A 90 13.44 3.26 11.64
C PHE A 90 14.28 3.97 12.68
N GLU A 91 15.51 4.32 12.30
CA GLU A 91 16.33 5.28 13.02
C GLU A 91 16.50 6.49 12.12
N TYR A 92 16.36 7.69 12.69
CA TYR A 92 16.39 8.96 11.96
C TYR A 92 17.59 9.79 12.39
N ASP A 93 18.10 10.59 11.47
CA ASP A 93 19.12 11.58 11.78
C ASP A 93 18.48 12.86 12.35
N GLU A 94 19.29 13.86 12.66
CA GLU A 94 18.82 15.14 13.20
C GLU A 94 17.98 15.95 12.22
N HIS A 95 18.01 15.62 10.92
CA HIS A 95 17.19 16.27 9.88
C HIS A 95 15.86 15.57 9.67
N GLY A 96 15.61 14.46 10.36
CA GLY A 96 14.37 13.70 10.20
C GLY A 96 14.38 12.69 9.05
N SER A 97 15.56 12.45 8.44
CA SER A 97 15.71 11.45 7.40
C SER A 97 16.10 10.11 8.00
N TRP A 98 15.51 9.01 7.49
CA TRP A 98 15.88 7.71 8.04
C TRP A 98 17.27 7.29 7.57
N ILE A 99 18.05 6.73 8.49
CA ILE A 99 19.41 6.23 8.23
C ILE A 99 19.53 4.73 8.44
N LYS A 100 18.55 4.13 9.14
CA LYS A 100 18.46 2.68 9.31
C LYS A 100 17.00 2.28 9.27
N LYS A 101 16.71 1.24 8.51
CA LYS A 101 15.38 0.63 8.39
C LYS A 101 15.52 -0.85 8.62
N THR A 102 14.73 -1.41 9.54
CA THR A 102 14.74 -2.85 9.82
C THR A 102 13.37 -3.41 9.54
N LYS A 103 13.31 -4.47 8.74
CA LYS A 103 12.10 -5.22 8.45
C LYS A 103 12.12 -6.53 9.22
N ILE A 104 11.02 -6.83 9.90
CA ILE A 104 10.84 -8.06 10.68
C ILE A 104 9.60 -8.76 10.16
N LEU A 105 9.74 -10.01 9.72
CA LEU A 105 8.62 -10.86 9.33
C LEU A 105 8.20 -11.69 10.53
N LYS A 106 6.95 -11.53 10.97
CA LYS A 106 6.46 -12.22 12.18
C LYS A 106 6.21 -13.71 11.99
N ASN A 107 6.03 -14.18 10.76
CA ASN A 107 5.77 -15.58 10.46
C ASN A 107 7.03 -16.40 10.21
N GLY A 108 8.19 -15.85 10.54
CA GLY A 108 9.47 -16.53 10.36
C GLY A 108 10.59 -15.77 11.03
N PRO A 109 11.80 -16.37 11.13
CA PRO A 109 12.95 -15.74 11.77
C PRO A 109 13.65 -14.69 10.89
N TYR A 110 12.95 -14.12 9.93
CA TYR A 110 13.55 -13.24 8.96
C TYR A 110 13.61 -11.80 9.46
N ARG A 111 14.83 -11.25 9.44
CA ARG A 111 15.08 -9.86 9.79
C ARG A 111 16.10 -9.28 8.80
N MET A 112 15.75 -8.13 8.21
CA MET A 112 16.63 -7.46 7.25
C MET A 112 16.79 -6.00 7.65
N SER A 113 18.04 -5.51 7.66
CA SER A 113 18.32 -4.11 7.90
C SER A 113 18.92 -3.45 6.67
N GLU A 114 18.44 -2.24 6.38
CA GLU A 114 19.01 -1.38 5.35
C GLU A 114 19.59 -0.15 6.03
N TYR A 115 20.76 0.28 5.54
CA TYR A 115 21.43 1.49 6.02
C TYR A 115 21.62 2.44 4.87
N ARG A 116 21.52 3.73 5.13
CA ARG A 116 21.87 4.72 4.13
C ARG A 116 22.68 5.85 4.74
N ILE A 117 23.57 6.41 3.94
CA ILE A 117 24.38 7.55 4.29
C ILE A 117 23.86 8.74 3.49
N ILE A 118 23.54 9.83 4.17
CA ILE A 118 23.00 11.03 3.53
C ILE A 118 23.97 12.16 3.73
N GLU A 119 24.34 12.81 2.62
CA GLU A 119 25.15 14.01 2.65
C GLU A 119 24.25 15.21 2.38
N TYR A 120 24.37 16.24 3.20
CA TYR A 120 23.61 17.47 3.06
C TYR A 120 24.53 18.56 2.51
N TYR A 121 24.04 19.30 1.53
CA TYR A 121 24.81 20.40 0.93
C TYR A 121 24.44 21.69 1.65
N ASN A 122 25.45 22.45 2.01
CA ASN A 122 25.28 23.79 2.57
C ASN A 122 25.43 24.82 1.47
N ASP A 123 24.45 25.69 1.30
CA ASP A 123 24.50 26.81 0.35
C ASP A 123 25.25 28.01 0.92
#